data_8ffd73fe295a9956f2b3c118f86353b9
#
_entry.id   8ffd73fe295a9956f2b3c118f86353b9
#
_cell.length_a   1.000
_cell.length_b   1.000
_cell.length_c   1.000
_cell.angle_alpha   90.00
_cell.angle_beta   90.00
_cell.angle_gamma   90.00
#
_symmetry.space_group_name_H-M   'P 1'
#
loop_
_entity.id
_entity.type
_entity.pdbx_description
1 polymer ?
#
loop_
_entity_poly.entity_id
_entity_poly.type
_entity_poly.pdbx_seq_one_letter_code
_entity_poly.pdbx_strand_id
1 'polypeptide(L)'
;MNSHKVRFLAFLLLICLCILSCSNESGPEQGVPSRNEADQNLLRSMELVDAAVGNYFSNESMSMARYYNPYTQVSSQERASVWMYTSVIEAVNSILKALKTQSDLGYTALYDQHHVRYVQLLEKLFDGLQYYKGSFRLVSYTQTKEWSVYAVNRAGAPGTADVSGILNVYDDQQWLVRELLESYHLTGNKEYLNEAEYLAQYVLDGWDCTLDAAGKEHGGITWGPGYVSKHSCSNGPFVSPLVWLYEIYKGSEETITYGYIRPDNSRASKTVRKSDYYLDFAKKVYDFQRNKLLRQDGVYDDMLGGDDTYGQVVYEEVGGTMYRRHTNLSSRVGPAYSYNSGTMLSGAADLYRVVRDSRYLSDLQNLVSASFKYFAKLDKEKPGLYSYDVTGFNNWFNGVLMRGYLDAYPYDMNAETPLQSFQDNLDYSWEKHMYESMLPTNLLLGWGSDRTKQNVEGMFIFAFAAEYAALARFKTEY
;
A
#
# COMPACT_ATOMS: atom_id res chain seq x y z
N MET A 1 0.69 -51.14 71.40
CA MET A 1 1.28 -52.37 70.80
C MET A 1 1.93 -51.99 69.51
N ASN A 2 3.22 -52.04 69.45
CA ASN A 2 4.21 -52.22 68.36
C ASN A 2 4.10 -51.27 67.14
N SER A 3 4.99 -50.32 67.02
CA SER A 3 6.47 -50.29 66.77
C SER A 3 6.86 -50.79 65.39
N HIS A 4 7.51 -49.96 64.57
CA HIS A 4 8.93 -49.89 64.23
C HIS A 4 9.14 -48.91 63.05
N LYS A 5 9.80 -47.78 63.27
CA LYS A 5 11.24 -47.47 63.07
C LYS A 5 11.67 -47.59 61.60
N VAL A 6 11.92 -46.42 60.98
CA VAL A 6 13.23 -45.79 60.61
C VAL A 6 14.19 -46.67 59.85
N ARG A 7 14.63 -46.16 58.66
CA ARG A 7 16.09 -45.99 58.33
C ARG A 7 16.32 -45.20 57.04
N PHE A 8 17.02 -44.09 57.21
CA PHE A 8 17.87 -43.39 56.23
C PHE A 8 18.94 -44.32 55.68
N LEU A 9 19.29 -44.22 54.36
CA LEU A 9 20.67 -44.39 53.93
C LEU A 9 20.91 -43.60 52.60
N ALA A 10 21.85 -42.71 52.69
CA ALA A 10 22.50 -42.04 51.59
C ALA A 10 23.46 -43.01 50.88
N PHE A 11 23.60 -42.92 49.57
CA PHE A 11 24.75 -43.45 48.83
C PHE A 11 25.32 -42.44 47.86
N LEU A 12 26.58 -42.18 48.06
CA LEU A 12 27.46 -41.28 47.30
C LEU A 12 28.02 -42.02 46.06
N LEU A 13 28.24 -41.18 45.01
CA LEU A 13 29.27 -41.24 43.94
C LEU A 13 29.67 -42.59 43.35
N LEU A 14 29.58 -42.69 42.04
CA LEU A 14 30.71 -43.10 41.20
C LEU A 14 30.63 -42.44 39.80
N ILE A 15 31.71 -41.69 39.49
CA ILE A 15 32.01 -41.08 38.20
C ILE A 15 32.50 -42.20 37.27
N CYS A 16 31.87 -42.34 36.08
CA CYS A 16 32.51 -42.98 34.95
C CYS A 16 32.45 -42.08 33.74
N LEU A 17 33.59 -41.49 33.40
CA LEU A 17 33.85 -40.88 32.09
C LEU A 17 33.78 -41.98 31.01
N CYS A 18 32.84 -41.87 30.10
CA CYS A 18 32.95 -42.49 28.78
C CYS A 18 32.98 -41.36 27.75
N ILE A 19 34.16 -41.07 27.24
CA ILE A 19 34.35 -40.23 26.06
C ILE A 19 33.93 -41.08 24.85
N LEU A 20 32.78 -40.77 24.28
CA LEU A 20 32.37 -41.21 22.94
C LEU A 20 32.31 -39.97 22.07
N SER A 21 33.34 -39.80 21.25
CA SER A 21 33.38 -38.90 20.11
C SER A 21 32.29 -39.31 19.12
N CYS A 22 31.17 -38.56 19.05
CA CYS A 22 30.30 -38.58 17.90
C CYS A 22 30.57 -37.32 17.10
N SER A 23 31.16 -37.50 15.94
CA SER A 23 31.21 -36.49 14.88
C SER A 23 29.80 -36.20 14.44
N ASN A 24 29.24 -35.08 14.89
CA ASN A 24 28.03 -34.50 14.28
C ASN A 24 28.47 -33.78 13.01
N GLU A 25 28.17 -34.35 11.88
CA GLU A 25 27.99 -33.58 10.65
C GLU A 25 26.80 -32.67 10.87
N SER A 26 27.07 -31.39 11.18
CA SER A 26 26.08 -30.33 11.14
C SER A 26 25.72 -30.10 9.67
N GLY A 27 24.54 -30.53 9.27
CA GLY A 27 23.89 -30.00 8.10
C GLY A 27 23.73 -28.47 8.24
N PRO A 28 23.57 -27.74 7.14
CA PRO A 28 23.46 -26.27 7.21
C PRO A 28 22.32 -25.91 8.19
N GLU A 29 22.69 -25.28 9.29
CA GLU A 29 21.72 -24.58 10.14
C GLU A 29 20.98 -23.59 9.22
N GLN A 30 19.70 -23.82 9.01
CA GLN A 30 18.82 -22.78 8.52
C GLN A 30 18.90 -21.67 9.59
N GLY A 31 19.56 -20.57 9.23
CA GLY A 31 19.78 -19.46 10.13
C GLY A 31 18.44 -18.98 10.66
N VAL A 32 18.26 -19.02 11.96
CA VAL A 32 17.20 -18.29 12.65
C VAL A 32 17.38 -16.83 12.23
N PRO A 33 16.38 -16.18 11.57
CA PRO A 33 16.49 -14.78 11.18
C PRO A 33 16.90 -13.97 12.40
N SER A 34 17.90 -13.11 12.27
CA SER A 34 18.40 -12.45 13.46
C SER A 34 17.36 -11.47 13.95
N ARG A 35 16.66 -11.78 15.03
CA ARG A 35 15.75 -10.90 15.76
C ARG A 35 16.32 -9.48 15.89
N ASN A 36 17.63 -9.36 15.96
CA ASN A 36 18.34 -8.09 16.00
C ASN A 36 18.10 -7.24 14.73
N GLU A 37 18.05 -7.84 13.54
CA GLU A 37 17.83 -7.13 12.27
C GLU A 37 16.37 -6.65 12.17
N ALA A 38 15.40 -7.48 12.54
CA ALA A 38 14.00 -7.11 12.58
C ALA A 38 13.71 -5.94 13.54
N ASP A 39 14.25 -6.03 14.76
CA ASP A 39 14.13 -4.97 15.76
C ASP A 39 14.82 -3.68 15.29
N GLN A 40 16.01 -3.80 14.67
CA GLN A 40 16.75 -2.67 14.15
C GLN A 40 16.00 -1.95 13.02
N ASN A 41 15.44 -2.70 12.08
CA ASN A 41 14.62 -2.14 11.01
C ASN A 41 13.40 -1.39 11.58
N LEU A 42 12.73 -1.97 12.57
CA LEU A 42 11.57 -1.35 13.19
C LEU A 42 11.94 -0.07 13.95
N LEU A 43 13.05 -0.06 14.68
CA LEU A 43 13.54 1.13 15.38
C LEU A 43 13.95 2.24 14.41
N ARG A 44 14.61 1.90 13.30
CA ARG A 44 14.95 2.86 12.22
C ARG A 44 13.70 3.46 11.58
N SER A 45 12.68 2.63 11.33
CA SER A 45 11.38 3.11 10.85
C SER A 45 10.75 4.13 11.79
N MET A 46 10.76 3.82 13.10
CA MET A 46 10.23 4.72 14.13
C MET A 46 11.03 6.03 14.20
N GLU A 47 12.35 5.97 14.12
CA GLU A 47 13.23 7.16 14.14
C GLU A 47 12.92 8.09 12.95
N LEU A 48 12.76 7.52 11.73
CA LEU A 48 12.39 8.29 10.55
C LEU A 48 11.01 8.94 10.69
N VAL A 49 9.99 8.20 11.17
CA VAL A 49 8.64 8.74 11.37
C VAL A 49 8.63 9.83 12.42
N ASP A 50 9.28 9.61 13.58
CA ASP A 50 9.30 10.58 14.67
C ASP A 50 9.99 11.89 14.24
N ALA A 51 11.14 11.80 13.55
CA ALA A 51 11.84 12.95 13.01
C ALA A 51 11.01 13.67 11.93
N ALA A 52 10.40 12.92 11.01
CA ALA A 52 9.59 13.51 9.95
C ALA A 52 8.33 14.18 10.50
N VAL A 53 7.64 13.59 11.46
CA VAL A 53 6.49 14.24 12.12
C VAL A 53 6.93 15.53 12.80
N GLY A 54 8.08 15.54 13.48
CA GLY A 54 8.62 16.76 14.11
C GLY A 54 8.99 17.87 13.13
N ASN A 55 9.46 17.52 11.93
CA ASN A 55 10.03 18.44 10.97
C ASN A 55 9.02 18.94 9.91
N TYR A 56 8.09 18.09 9.47
CA TYR A 56 7.16 18.43 8.38
C TYR A 56 5.81 18.92 8.87
N PHE A 57 5.38 18.55 10.10
CA PHE A 57 4.06 18.90 10.58
C PHE A 57 4.09 20.19 11.41
N SER A 58 3.12 21.03 11.17
CA SER A 58 2.88 22.22 11.96
C SER A 58 1.52 22.12 12.65
N ASN A 59 1.49 22.50 13.95
CA ASN A 59 0.31 22.70 14.79
C ASN A 59 -0.57 21.47 15.06
N GLU A 60 -1.59 21.66 15.88
CA GLU A 60 -2.55 20.63 16.29
C GLU A 60 -3.42 20.09 15.14
N SER A 61 -3.52 20.83 14.03
CA SER A 61 -4.31 20.41 12.86
C SER A 61 -3.57 19.46 11.92
N MET A 62 -2.40 18.98 12.28
CA MET A 62 -1.58 18.06 11.50
C MET A 62 -1.39 18.53 10.04
N SER A 63 -0.98 19.78 9.86
CA SER A 63 -0.72 20.35 8.52
C SER A 63 0.69 20.02 8.08
N MET A 64 0.83 19.17 7.06
CA MET A 64 2.10 18.68 6.55
C MET A 64 2.69 19.64 5.50
N ALA A 65 3.94 20.10 5.68
CA ALA A 65 4.73 20.74 4.64
C ALA A 65 5.16 19.68 3.60
N ARG A 66 5.28 20.10 2.34
CA ARG A 66 5.72 19.17 1.28
C ARG A 66 7.21 18.85 1.42
N TYR A 67 8.06 19.86 1.67
CA TYR A 67 9.51 19.72 1.74
C TYR A 67 10.08 20.18 3.08
N TYR A 68 11.20 19.58 3.46
CA TYR A 68 12.05 19.99 4.57
C TYR A 68 13.53 19.89 4.16
N ASN A 69 14.33 20.83 4.60
CA ASN A 69 15.77 20.80 4.41
C ASN A 69 16.47 20.57 5.76
N PRO A 70 17.12 19.41 5.98
CA PRO A 70 17.71 19.09 7.28
C PRO A 70 18.95 19.95 7.62
N TYR A 71 19.61 20.54 6.63
CA TYR A 71 20.79 21.40 6.87
C TYR A 71 20.43 22.83 7.26
N THR A 72 19.35 23.36 6.71
CA THR A 72 18.85 24.70 7.05
C THR A 72 17.74 24.65 8.10
N GLN A 73 17.22 23.49 8.39
CA GLN A 73 16.10 23.24 9.31
C GLN A 73 14.84 24.06 8.94
N VAL A 74 14.57 24.16 7.65
CA VAL A 74 13.45 24.94 7.11
C VAL A 74 12.47 24.03 6.37
N SER A 75 11.19 24.11 6.75
CA SER A 75 10.07 23.48 6.05
C SER A 75 9.51 24.42 4.99
N SER A 76 9.04 23.86 3.87
CA SER A 76 8.39 24.64 2.81
C SER A 76 7.04 25.21 3.24
N GLN A 77 6.64 26.30 2.56
CA GLN A 77 5.26 26.82 2.68
C GLN A 77 4.27 26.00 1.86
N GLU A 78 4.76 25.26 0.85
CA GLU A 78 3.95 24.34 0.06
C GLU A 78 3.46 23.19 0.95
N ARG A 79 2.18 22.87 0.86
CA ARG A 79 1.56 21.81 1.65
C ARG A 79 1.50 20.50 0.88
N ALA A 80 1.60 19.41 1.58
CA ALA A 80 1.42 18.07 1.02
C ALA A 80 0.02 17.92 0.41
N SER A 81 -0.08 17.23 -0.72
CA SER A 81 -1.35 16.73 -1.25
C SER A 81 -1.91 15.62 -0.35
N VAL A 82 -3.18 15.25 -0.57
CA VAL A 82 -3.80 14.14 0.16
C VAL A 82 -3.05 12.83 -0.04
N TRP A 83 -2.54 12.56 -1.24
CA TRP A 83 -1.71 11.38 -1.53
C TRP A 83 -0.41 11.38 -0.70
N MET A 84 0.32 12.51 -0.69
CA MET A 84 1.52 12.64 0.14
C MET A 84 1.21 12.50 1.63
N TYR A 85 0.07 13.02 2.07
CA TYR A 85 -0.41 12.87 3.43
C TYR A 85 -0.74 11.41 3.77
N THR A 86 -1.32 10.66 2.82
CA THR A 86 -1.65 9.23 2.98
C THR A 86 -0.40 8.38 3.19
N SER A 87 0.76 8.75 2.62
CA SER A 87 2.02 8.03 2.84
C SER A 87 2.45 8.03 4.32
N VAL A 88 2.06 9.03 5.09
CA VAL A 88 2.31 9.07 6.55
C VAL A 88 1.46 8.02 7.26
N ILE A 89 0.18 7.91 6.89
CA ILE A 89 -0.73 6.90 7.44
C ILE A 89 -0.20 5.50 7.08
N GLU A 90 0.28 5.30 5.86
CA GLU A 90 0.93 4.05 5.43
C GLU A 90 2.14 3.69 6.29
N ALA A 91 3.02 4.65 6.58
CA ALA A 91 4.19 4.42 7.43
C ALA A 91 3.81 4.04 8.86
N VAL A 92 2.83 4.74 9.45
CA VAL A 92 2.33 4.45 10.80
C VAL A 92 1.64 3.09 10.86
N ASN A 93 0.80 2.75 9.88
CA ASN A 93 0.18 1.44 9.75
C ASN A 93 1.24 0.33 9.62
N SER A 94 2.30 0.56 8.83
CA SER A 94 3.39 -0.40 8.65
C SER A 94 4.14 -0.67 9.96
N ILE A 95 4.41 0.37 10.76
CA ILE A 95 4.99 0.24 12.11
C ILE A 95 4.05 -0.57 13.02
N LEU A 96 2.77 -0.20 13.09
CA LEU A 96 1.78 -0.88 13.93
C LEU A 96 1.64 -2.36 13.53
N LYS A 97 1.69 -2.67 12.23
CA LYS A 97 1.64 -4.04 11.73
C LYS A 97 2.88 -4.84 12.12
N ALA A 98 4.07 -4.25 12.00
CA ALA A 98 5.30 -4.90 12.42
C ALA A 98 5.33 -5.15 13.94
N LEU A 99 4.93 -4.16 14.75
CA LEU A 99 4.78 -4.30 16.20
C LEU A 99 3.82 -5.44 16.56
N LYS A 100 2.65 -5.47 15.89
CA LYS A 100 1.66 -6.53 16.12
C LYS A 100 2.20 -7.90 15.73
N THR A 101 2.85 -8.02 14.58
CA THR A 101 3.45 -9.30 14.12
C THR A 101 4.48 -9.81 15.12
N GLN A 102 5.37 -8.96 15.61
CA GLN A 102 6.33 -9.33 16.65
C GLN A 102 5.62 -9.79 17.94
N SER A 103 4.61 -9.04 18.39
CA SER A 103 3.84 -9.37 19.59
C SER A 103 3.09 -10.70 19.46
N ASP A 104 2.46 -10.97 18.31
CA ASP A 104 1.74 -12.21 18.03
C ASP A 104 2.66 -13.45 18.07
N LEU A 105 3.95 -13.26 17.80
CA LEU A 105 5.00 -14.28 17.91
C LEU A 105 5.69 -14.32 19.29
N GLY A 106 5.20 -13.55 20.25
CA GLY A 106 5.69 -13.53 21.64
C GLY A 106 6.80 -12.50 21.92
N TYR A 107 7.12 -11.63 20.96
CA TYR A 107 8.13 -10.56 21.11
C TYR A 107 7.44 -9.24 21.44
N THR A 108 6.99 -9.06 22.70
CA THR A 108 6.11 -7.94 23.09
C THR A 108 6.83 -6.65 23.45
N ALA A 109 8.15 -6.65 23.66
CA ALA A 109 8.88 -5.52 24.24
C ALA A 109 8.68 -4.19 23.48
N LEU A 110 8.86 -4.18 22.14
CA LEU A 110 8.65 -2.98 21.34
C LEU A 110 7.15 -2.63 21.21
N TYR A 111 6.28 -3.63 21.15
CA TYR A 111 4.83 -3.44 21.15
C TYR A 111 4.38 -2.71 22.41
N ASP A 112 4.74 -3.22 23.61
CA ASP A 112 4.34 -2.66 24.90
C ASP A 112 4.84 -1.22 25.06
N GLN A 113 6.04 -0.92 24.52
CA GLN A 113 6.64 0.41 24.62
C GLN A 113 6.04 1.42 23.63
N HIS A 114 5.66 1.01 22.40
CA HIS A 114 5.44 1.95 21.30
C HIS A 114 4.03 1.92 20.71
N HIS A 115 3.28 0.81 20.83
CA HIS A 115 1.98 0.65 20.17
C HIS A 115 1.00 1.80 20.43
N VAL A 116 0.80 2.14 21.70
CA VAL A 116 -0.19 3.17 22.09
C VAL A 116 0.09 4.53 21.44
N ARG A 117 1.35 4.96 21.42
CA ARG A 117 1.71 6.26 20.81
C ARG A 117 1.48 6.32 19.30
N TYR A 118 1.70 5.20 18.59
CA TYR A 118 1.45 5.17 17.14
C TYR A 118 -0.04 5.05 16.82
N VAL A 119 -0.86 4.40 17.65
CA VAL A 119 -2.33 4.47 17.55
C VAL A 119 -2.81 5.92 17.75
N GLN A 120 -2.30 6.62 18.74
CA GLN A 120 -2.65 8.04 18.97
C GLN A 120 -2.18 8.95 17.82
N LEU A 121 -1.02 8.68 17.21
CA LEU A 121 -0.57 9.40 16.04
C LEU A 121 -1.50 9.14 14.85
N LEU A 122 -1.90 7.88 14.64
CA LEU A 122 -2.85 7.50 13.60
C LEU A 122 -4.18 8.25 13.73
N GLU A 123 -4.75 8.33 14.91
CA GLU A 123 -5.97 9.09 15.20
C GLU A 123 -5.82 10.57 14.83
N LYS A 124 -4.73 11.22 15.24
CA LYS A 124 -4.45 12.62 14.87
C LYS A 124 -4.30 12.81 13.35
N LEU A 125 -3.70 11.83 12.65
CA LEU A 125 -3.58 11.88 11.20
C LEU A 125 -4.95 11.82 10.52
N PHE A 126 -5.87 10.97 10.98
CA PHE A 126 -7.23 10.91 10.45
C PHE A 126 -8.05 12.17 10.78
N ASP A 127 -7.83 12.79 11.94
CA ASP A 127 -8.42 14.10 12.23
C ASP A 127 -7.88 15.18 11.26
N GLY A 128 -6.58 15.20 11.02
CA GLY A 128 -5.95 16.09 10.06
C GLY A 128 -6.41 15.87 8.61
N LEU A 129 -6.76 14.64 8.27
CA LEU A 129 -7.27 14.26 6.95
C LEU A 129 -8.62 14.95 6.62
N GLN A 130 -9.43 15.31 7.63
CA GLN A 130 -10.70 16.00 7.43
C GLN A 130 -10.56 17.36 6.73
N TYR A 131 -9.39 17.96 6.75
CA TYR A 131 -9.10 19.19 6.00
C TYR A 131 -8.99 18.99 4.48
N TYR A 132 -8.89 17.73 4.02
CA TYR A 132 -8.94 17.38 2.59
C TYR A 132 -10.35 16.98 2.14
N LYS A 133 -11.32 16.85 3.06
CA LYS A 133 -12.67 16.37 2.76
C LYS A 133 -13.57 17.49 2.24
N GLY A 134 -14.36 17.19 1.22
CA GLY A 134 -15.36 18.08 0.63
C GLY A 134 -16.48 17.30 -0.02
N SER A 135 -17.55 17.99 -0.45
CA SER A 135 -18.72 17.35 -1.06
C SER A 135 -19.01 17.92 -2.45
N PHE A 136 -19.47 17.05 -3.35
CA PHE A 136 -19.88 17.43 -4.69
C PHE A 136 -20.94 16.46 -5.25
N ARG A 137 -21.65 16.89 -6.29
CA ARG A 137 -22.63 16.07 -6.99
C ARG A 137 -22.00 15.43 -8.23
N LEU A 138 -22.02 14.10 -8.29
CA LEU A 138 -21.51 13.31 -9.40
C LEU A 138 -22.65 12.74 -10.25
N VAL A 139 -22.56 12.92 -11.57
CA VAL A 139 -23.32 12.17 -12.56
C VAL A 139 -22.43 11.03 -13.05
N SER A 140 -22.75 9.79 -12.65
CA SER A 140 -22.01 8.59 -13.02
C SER A 140 -22.69 7.84 -14.18
N TYR A 141 -22.22 6.63 -14.47
CA TYR A 141 -22.80 5.77 -15.51
C TYR A 141 -24.23 5.28 -15.17
N THR A 142 -24.57 5.22 -13.86
CA THR A 142 -25.82 4.59 -13.39
C THR A 142 -26.71 5.49 -12.52
N GLN A 143 -26.15 6.58 -11.98
CA GLN A 143 -26.88 7.44 -11.03
C GLN A 143 -26.33 8.86 -10.98
N THR A 144 -27.09 9.73 -10.31
CA THR A 144 -26.60 11.03 -9.85
C THR A 144 -26.68 11.04 -8.33
N LYS A 145 -25.54 11.25 -7.67
CA LYS A 145 -25.43 11.18 -6.20
C LYS A 145 -24.47 12.25 -5.67
N GLU A 146 -24.75 12.75 -4.47
CA GLU A 146 -23.82 13.58 -3.73
C GLU A 146 -22.83 12.69 -2.96
N TRP A 147 -21.54 13.02 -3.09
CA TRP A 147 -20.44 12.31 -2.45
C TRP A 147 -19.61 13.28 -1.61
N SER A 148 -19.16 12.82 -0.44
CA SER A 148 -18.21 13.52 0.41
C SER A 148 -16.88 12.76 0.39
N VAL A 149 -15.87 13.31 -0.28
CA VAL A 149 -14.61 12.63 -0.63
C VAL A 149 -13.42 13.54 -0.40
N TYR A 150 -12.22 13.07 -0.66
CA TYR A 150 -11.00 13.79 -0.37
C TYR A 150 -10.41 14.46 -1.62
N ALA A 151 -10.14 15.75 -1.51
CA ALA A 151 -9.51 16.55 -2.55
C ALA A 151 -7.99 16.38 -2.54
N VAL A 152 -7.35 16.65 -3.68
CA VAL A 152 -5.89 16.73 -3.78
C VAL A 152 -5.33 17.74 -2.78
N ASN A 153 -5.93 18.93 -2.66
CA ASN A 153 -5.43 20.03 -1.86
C ASN A 153 -6.13 20.17 -0.52
N ARG A 154 -5.33 20.50 0.51
CA ARG A 154 -5.80 20.80 1.86
C ARG A 154 -6.55 22.12 1.92
N ALA A 155 -7.72 22.15 2.56
CA ALA A 155 -8.49 23.36 2.85
C ALA A 155 -8.07 24.04 4.16
N GLY A 156 -8.60 25.23 4.38
CA GLY A 156 -8.40 25.98 5.62
C GLY A 156 -9.23 25.50 6.81
N ALA A 157 -10.32 24.75 6.56
CA ALA A 157 -11.19 24.18 7.58
C ALA A 157 -11.64 22.77 7.21
N PRO A 158 -11.94 21.90 8.20
CA PRO A 158 -12.43 20.54 7.94
C PRO A 158 -13.72 20.54 7.11
N GLY A 159 -13.83 19.60 6.16
CA GLY A 159 -15.02 19.40 5.35
C GLY A 159 -15.27 20.46 4.26
N THR A 160 -14.32 21.38 4.03
CA THR A 160 -14.49 22.50 3.09
C THR A 160 -13.57 22.44 1.88
N ALA A 161 -12.94 21.30 1.62
CA ALA A 161 -12.02 21.15 0.50
C ALA A 161 -12.79 21.21 -0.84
N ASP A 162 -12.12 21.79 -1.85
CA ASP A 162 -12.64 21.79 -3.21
C ASP A 162 -12.36 20.45 -3.89
N VAL A 163 -13.39 19.66 -4.05
CA VAL A 163 -13.36 18.35 -4.72
C VAL A 163 -13.86 18.42 -6.17
N SER A 164 -13.84 19.60 -6.77
CA SER A 164 -14.25 19.80 -8.16
C SER A 164 -13.10 19.62 -9.15
N GLY A 165 -13.43 19.29 -10.37
CA GLY A 165 -12.50 19.28 -11.49
C GLY A 165 -11.33 18.33 -11.30
N ILE A 166 -10.11 18.82 -11.56
CA ILE A 166 -8.85 18.07 -11.44
C ILE A 166 -8.44 17.79 -9.99
N LEU A 167 -9.12 18.40 -9.03
CA LEU A 167 -8.83 18.25 -7.60
C LEU A 167 -9.49 17.00 -6.99
N ASN A 168 -10.09 16.15 -7.82
CA ASN A 168 -10.76 14.94 -7.41
C ASN A 168 -10.37 13.80 -8.35
N VAL A 169 -9.55 12.88 -7.85
CA VAL A 169 -9.08 11.70 -8.58
C VAL A 169 -9.40 10.43 -7.78
N TYR A 170 -9.68 9.33 -8.48
CA TYR A 170 -10.09 8.08 -7.82
C TYR A 170 -8.94 7.34 -7.16
N ASP A 171 -7.72 7.48 -7.65
CA ASP A 171 -6.53 6.83 -7.07
C ASP A 171 -6.22 7.34 -5.66
N ASP A 172 -6.34 8.64 -5.40
CA ASP A 172 -6.17 9.20 -4.05
C ASP A 172 -7.14 8.54 -3.04
N GLN A 173 -8.39 8.28 -3.47
CA GLN A 173 -9.37 7.59 -2.64
C GLN A 173 -8.99 6.11 -2.43
N GLN A 174 -8.45 5.44 -3.45
CA GLN A 174 -8.05 4.02 -3.36
C GLN A 174 -6.90 3.81 -2.38
N TRP A 175 -5.90 4.70 -2.39
CA TRP A 175 -4.82 4.67 -1.42
C TRP A 175 -5.35 4.86 0.00
N LEU A 176 -6.31 5.79 0.20
CA LEU A 176 -6.98 5.98 1.49
C LEU A 176 -7.81 4.76 1.90
N VAL A 177 -8.57 4.13 0.97
CA VAL A 177 -9.32 2.90 1.28
C VAL A 177 -8.39 1.82 1.80
N ARG A 178 -7.23 1.64 1.17
CA ARG A 178 -6.23 0.67 1.62
C ARG A 178 -5.76 0.96 3.05
N GLU A 179 -5.41 2.20 3.32
CA GLU A 179 -4.88 2.57 4.65
C GLU A 179 -5.96 2.55 5.73
N LEU A 180 -7.20 2.91 5.40
CA LEU A 180 -8.35 2.79 6.31
C LEU A 180 -8.64 1.33 6.68
N LEU A 181 -8.60 0.41 5.71
CA LEU A 181 -8.78 -1.03 5.96
C LEU A 181 -7.63 -1.60 6.80
N GLU A 182 -6.39 -1.21 6.54
CA GLU A 182 -5.25 -1.62 7.37
C GLU A 182 -5.40 -1.07 8.81
N SER A 183 -5.79 0.19 8.96
CA SER A 183 -6.07 0.80 10.27
C SER A 183 -7.19 0.08 11.02
N TYR A 184 -8.25 -0.33 10.29
CA TYR A 184 -9.32 -1.14 10.88
C TYR A 184 -8.80 -2.51 11.38
N HIS A 185 -8.00 -3.20 10.58
CA HIS A 185 -7.41 -4.50 10.97
C HIS A 185 -6.49 -4.38 12.20
N LEU A 186 -5.79 -3.26 12.34
CA LEU A 186 -4.85 -3.02 13.43
C LEU A 186 -5.52 -2.56 14.73
N THR A 187 -6.61 -1.79 14.62
CA THR A 187 -7.23 -1.14 15.79
C THR A 187 -8.63 -1.68 16.14
N GLY A 188 -9.31 -2.33 15.20
CA GLY A 188 -10.70 -2.74 15.35
C GLY A 188 -11.71 -1.57 15.29
N ASN A 189 -11.27 -0.34 15.02
CA ASN A 189 -12.14 0.83 14.93
C ASN A 189 -13.02 0.77 13.69
N LYS A 190 -14.32 0.59 13.88
CA LYS A 190 -15.31 0.47 12.80
C LYS A 190 -15.52 1.75 11.99
N GLU A 191 -15.14 2.91 12.48
CA GLU A 191 -15.22 4.15 11.72
C GLU A 191 -14.31 4.10 10.51
N TYR A 192 -13.12 3.50 10.63
CA TYR A 192 -12.22 3.28 9.51
C TYR A 192 -12.82 2.35 8.44
N LEU A 193 -13.47 1.27 8.86
CA LEU A 193 -14.17 0.37 7.93
C LEU A 193 -15.32 1.07 7.21
N ASN A 194 -16.14 1.82 7.94
CA ASN A 194 -17.28 2.54 7.36
C ASN A 194 -16.84 3.57 6.31
N GLU A 195 -15.78 4.33 6.61
CA GLU A 195 -15.22 5.31 5.66
C GLU A 195 -14.58 4.59 4.45
N ALA A 196 -13.86 3.49 4.67
CA ALA A 196 -13.28 2.69 3.60
C ALA A 196 -14.36 2.15 2.64
N GLU A 197 -15.46 1.61 3.17
CA GLU A 197 -16.58 1.14 2.35
C GLU A 197 -17.25 2.28 1.57
N TYR A 198 -17.45 3.43 2.22
CA TYR A 198 -18.05 4.59 1.58
C TYR A 198 -17.21 5.07 0.39
N LEU A 199 -15.89 5.20 0.58
CA LEU A 199 -14.96 5.56 -0.50
C LEU A 199 -14.86 4.48 -1.56
N ALA A 200 -14.89 3.19 -1.17
CA ALA A 200 -14.88 2.08 -2.12
C ALA A 200 -16.13 2.11 -3.03
N GLN A 201 -17.30 2.41 -2.48
CA GLN A 201 -18.51 2.59 -3.28
C GLN A 201 -18.42 3.79 -4.24
N TYR A 202 -17.82 4.89 -3.78
CA TYR A 202 -17.57 6.07 -4.62
C TYR A 202 -16.65 5.72 -5.80
N VAL A 203 -15.55 5.03 -5.56
CA VAL A 203 -14.61 4.62 -6.60
C VAL A 203 -15.27 3.66 -7.60
N LEU A 204 -16.08 2.70 -7.11
CA LEU A 204 -16.79 1.74 -7.96
C LEU A 204 -17.95 2.38 -8.75
N ASP A 205 -18.49 3.52 -8.30
CA ASP A 205 -19.42 4.32 -9.11
C ASP A 205 -18.75 4.93 -10.35
N GLY A 206 -17.39 5.01 -10.34
CA GLY A 206 -16.56 5.37 -11.50
C GLY A 206 -16.23 4.21 -12.45
N TRP A 207 -16.65 2.98 -12.16
CA TRP A 207 -16.47 1.83 -13.05
C TRP A 207 -17.30 1.96 -14.31
N ASP A 208 -16.68 1.84 -15.47
CA ASP A 208 -17.36 1.92 -16.77
C ASP A 208 -18.17 0.64 -17.05
N CYS A 209 -19.40 0.62 -16.57
CA CYS A 209 -20.34 -0.49 -16.74
C CYS A 209 -21.18 -0.37 -18.03
N THR A 210 -20.85 0.55 -18.93
CA THR A 210 -21.49 0.62 -20.26
C THR A 210 -21.16 -0.60 -21.08
N LEU A 211 -22.08 -1.01 -21.94
CA LEU A 211 -21.96 -2.28 -22.68
C LEU A 211 -21.42 -2.05 -24.10
N ASP A 212 -20.54 -2.92 -24.52
CA ASP A 212 -20.12 -3.02 -25.92
C ASP A 212 -21.17 -3.74 -26.80
N ALA A 213 -20.90 -3.86 -28.08
CA ALA A 213 -21.82 -4.52 -29.04
C ALA A 213 -22.09 -6.01 -28.73
N ALA A 214 -21.24 -6.66 -27.94
CA ALA A 214 -21.42 -8.03 -27.48
C ALA A 214 -22.16 -8.13 -26.12
N GLY A 215 -22.55 -6.99 -25.55
CA GLY A 215 -23.22 -6.92 -24.23
C GLY A 215 -22.27 -7.07 -23.04
N LYS A 216 -20.95 -6.91 -23.25
CA LYS A 216 -19.92 -6.96 -22.21
C LYS A 216 -19.62 -5.54 -21.71
N GLU A 217 -19.40 -5.37 -20.41
CA GLU A 217 -18.94 -4.09 -19.83
C GLU A 217 -17.59 -3.68 -20.46
N HIS A 218 -17.44 -2.39 -20.81
CA HIS A 218 -16.19 -1.82 -21.26
C HIS A 218 -15.12 -1.92 -20.17
N GLY A 219 -15.51 -1.70 -18.92
CA GLY A 219 -14.68 -1.86 -17.74
C GLY A 219 -13.66 -0.75 -17.52
N GLY A 220 -12.98 -0.83 -16.38
CA GLY A 220 -11.98 0.11 -15.91
C GLY A 220 -12.55 1.34 -15.25
N ILE A 221 -11.80 1.84 -14.27
CA ILE A 221 -12.07 3.06 -13.52
C ILE A 221 -11.27 4.18 -14.17
N THR A 222 -11.89 5.32 -14.45
CA THR A 222 -11.17 6.49 -14.99
C THR A 222 -10.28 7.11 -13.94
N TRP A 223 -9.34 7.98 -14.33
CA TRP A 223 -8.44 8.62 -13.37
C TRP A 223 -9.21 9.43 -12.32
N GLY A 224 -10.27 10.10 -12.75
CA GLY A 224 -11.18 10.82 -11.86
C GLY A 224 -12.52 11.07 -12.54
N PRO A 225 -13.48 11.66 -11.83
CA PRO A 225 -14.81 11.99 -12.39
C PRO A 225 -14.74 12.89 -13.61
N GLY A 226 -13.79 13.81 -13.66
CA GLY A 226 -13.58 14.74 -14.77
C GLY A 226 -12.73 14.20 -15.94
N TYR A 227 -12.24 12.96 -15.86
CA TYR A 227 -11.34 12.37 -16.84
C TYR A 227 -12.02 11.23 -17.61
N VAL A 228 -11.58 10.99 -18.84
CA VAL A 228 -11.99 9.82 -19.63
C VAL A 228 -10.90 8.75 -19.70
N SER A 229 -9.62 9.12 -19.51
CA SER A 229 -8.49 8.19 -19.45
C SER A 229 -8.61 7.24 -18.25
N LYS A 230 -8.10 6.01 -18.44
CA LYS A 230 -8.12 4.95 -17.42
C LYS A 230 -6.68 4.58 -17.08
N HIS A 231 -6.27 4.93 -15.88
CA HIS A 231 -4.89 4.82 -15.43
C HIS A 231 -4.65 3.53 -14.63
N SER A 232 -3.40 3.07 -14.61
CA SER A 232 -2.96 2.02 -13.71
C SER A 232 -3.20 2.39 -12.26
N CYS A 233 -2.94 3.66 -11.87
CA CYS A 233 -3.15 4.14 -10.50
C CYS A 233 -4.62 4.13 -10.06
N SER A 234 -5.58 4.24 -10.98
CA SER A 234 -7.01 4.18 -10.66
C SER A 234 -7.62 2.78 -10.80
N ASN A 235 -6.82 1.74 -11.06
CA ASN A 235 -7.28 0.37 -11.21
C ASN A 235 -6.46 -0.61 -10.33
N GLY A 236 -5.17 -0.80 -10.60
CA GLY A 236 -4.32 -1.77 -9.89
C GLY A 236 -4.36 -1.69 -8.37
N PRO A 237 -4.22 -0.50 -7.75
CA PRO A 237 -4.23 -0.34 -6.30
C PRO A 237 -5.52 -0.80 -5.62
N PHE A 238 -6.62 -0.88 -6.36
CA PHE A 238 -7.92 -1.17 -5.79
C PHE A 238 -8.21 -2.68 -5.64
N VAL A 239 -7.44 -3.54 -6.29
CA VAL A 239 -7.66 -5.00 -6.26
C VAL A 239 -7.56 -5.55 -4.83
N SER A 240 -6.45 -5.28 -4.13
CA SER A 240 -6.24 -5.75 -2.76
C SER A 240 -7.28 -5.23 -1.76
N PRO A 241 -7.59 -3.93 -1.70
CA PRO A 241 -8.67 -3.42 -0.85
C PRO A 241 -10.03 -4.09 -1.07
N LEU A 242 -10.38 -4.39 -2.33
CA LEU A 242 -11.62 -5.11 -2.64
C LEU A 242 -11.59 -6.55 -2.14
N VAL A 243 -10.45 -7.24 -2.22
CA VAL A 243 -10.29 -8.58 -1.63
C VAL A 243 -10.39 -8.53 -0.11
N TRP A 244 -9.81 -7.52 0.55
CA TRP A 244 -9.90 -7.36 2.00
C TRP A 244 -11.34 -7.08 2.46
N LEU A 245 -12.09 -6.26 1.72
CA LEU A 245 -13.53 -6.08 1.96
C LEU A 245 -14.31 -7.39 1.78
N TYR A 246 -13.99 -8.18 0.74
CA TYR A 246 -14.56 -9.53 0.60
C TYR A 246 -14.31 -10.38 1.85
N GLU A 247 -13.09 -10.40 2.36
CA GLU A 247 -12.74 -11.21 3.53
C GLU A 247 -13.46 -10.76 4.81
N ILE A 248 -13.61 -9.45 5.01
CA ILE A 248 -14.36 -8.87 6.13
C ILE A 248 -15.83 -9.33 6.10
N TYR A 249 -16.43 -9.39 4.90
CA TYR A 249 -17.84 -9.77 4.73
C TYR A 249 -18.07 -11.24 4.35
N LYS A 250 -17.02 -12.03 4.24
CA LYS A 250 -17.11 -13.47 3.95
C LYS A 250 -17.91 -14.18 5.05
N GLY A 251 -19.02 -14.81 4.66
CA GLY A 251 -19.93 -15.47 5.60
C GLY A 251 -20.97 -14.56 6.25
N SER A 252 -20.95 -13.24 5.97
CA SER A 252 -22.01 -12.30 6.36
C SER A 252 -23.16 -12.32 5.37
N GLU A 253 -24.38 -12.11 5.86
CA GLU A 253 -25.59 -11.92 5.04
C GLU A 253 -25.80 -10.43 4.65
N GLU A 254 -24.88 -9.55 5.01
CA GLU A 254 -24.99 -8.13 4.65
C GLU A 254 -25.00 -7.92 3.14
N THR A 255 -25.90 -7.05 2.68
CA THR A 255 -26.11 -6.81 1.27
C THR A 255 -25.76 -5.37 0.88
N ILE A 256 -25.51 -5.18 -0.41
CA ILE A 256 -25.32 -3.89 -1.05
C ILE A 256 -26.18 -3.80 -2.31
N THR A 257 -26.77 -2.62 -2.54
CA THR A 257 -27.52 -2.32 -3.76
C THR A 257 -26.71 -1.39 -4.65
N TYR A 258 -26.52 -1.76 -5.91
CA TYR A 258 -25.77 -0.95 -6.88
C TYR A 258 -26.41 -0.93 -8.25
N GLY A 259 -26.09 0.14 -9.02
CA GLY A 259 -26.61 0.35 -10.36
C GLY A 259 -25.87 -0.49 -11.41
N TYR A 260 -26.58 -0.91 -12.44
CA TYR A 260 -26.04 -1.54 -13.65
C TYR A 260 -26.84 -1.13 -14.89
N ILE A 261 -26.29 -1.41 -16.07
CA ILE A 261 -26.92 -1.08 -17.36
C ILE A 261 -27.43 -2.37 -18.00
N ARG A 262 -28.70 -2.36 -18.44
CA ARG A 262 -29.30 -3.48 -19.18
C ARG A 262 -28.92 -3.43 -20.65
N PRO A 263 -29.10 -4.55 -21.41
CA PRO A 263 -28.83 -4.59 -22.85
C PRO A 263 -29.61 -3.55 -23.70
N ASP A 264 -30.76 -3.10 -23.21
CA ASP A 264 -31.57 -2.02 -23.84
C ASP A 264 -31.11 -0.61 -23.44
N ASN A 265 -29.93 -0.48 -22.83
CA ASN A 265 -29.36 0.76 -22.30
C ASN A 265 -30.12 1.38 -21.14
N SER A 266 -31.15 0.74 -20.59
CA SER A 266 -31.85 1.24 -19.39
C SER A 266 -30.99 0.99 -18.13
N ARG A 267 -31.13 1.89 -17.13
CA ARG A 267 -30.47 1.77 -15.82
C ARG A 267 -31.38 0.99 -14.87
N ALA A 268 -30.76 0.09 -14.12
CA ALA A 268 -31.43 -0.71 -13.10
C ALA A 268 -30.53 -0.86 -11.87
N SER A 269 -31.09 -1.36 -10.79
CA SER A 269 -30.33 -1.71 -9.59
C SER A 269 -30.49 -3.19 -9.26
N LYS A 270 -29.51 -3.76 -8.60
CA LYS A 270 -29.58 -5.10 -8.03
C LYS A 270 -28.97 -5.12 -6.64
N THR A 271 -29.47 -6.00 -5.78
CA THR A 271 -29.00 -6.22 -4.43
C THR A 271 -28.32 -7.58 -4.36
N VAL A 272 -27.09 -7.59 -3.87
CA VAL A 272 -26.27 -8.82 -3.70
C VAL A 272 -25.60 -8.79 -2.34
N ARG A 273 -25.02 -9.93 -1.90
CA ARG A 273 -24.17 -9.93 -0.70
C ARG A 273 -22.94 -9.04 -0.92
N LYS A 274 -22.51 -8.32 0.13
CA LYS A 274 -21.31 -7.49 0.07
C LYS A 274 -20.07 -8.30 -0.34
N SER A 275 -19.91 -9.51 0.20
CA SER A 275 -18.80 -10.40 -0.17
C SER A 275 -18.78 -10.71 -1.67
N ASP A 276 -19.91 -11.06 -2.27
CA ASP A 276 -19.99 -11.37 -3.69
C ASP A 276 -19.67 -10.12 -4.55
N TYR A 277 -20.18 -8.97 -4.12
CA TYR A 277 -19.94 -7.68 -4.77
C TYR A 277 -18.46 -7.32 -4.82
N TYR A 278 -17.77 -7.35 -3.67
CA TYR A 278 -16.36 -6.94 -3.60
C TYR A 278 -15.45 -7.93 -4.33
N LEU A 279 -15.70 -9.25 -4.24
CA LEU A 279 -14.89 -10.22 -4.96
C LEU A 279 -15.10 -10.16 -6.49
N ASP A 280 -16.35 -9.92 -6.95
CA ASP A 280 -16.63 -9.74 -8.39
C ASP A 280 -15.87 -8.52 -8.94
N PHE A 281 -15.94 -7.39 -8.24
CA PHE A 281 -15.22 -6.19 -8.65
C PHE A 281 -13.70 -6.32 -8.53
N ALA A 282 -13.16 -7.02 -7.52
CA ALA A 282 -11.73 -7.30 -7.44
C ALA A 282 -11.22 -8.04 -8.69
N LYS A 283 -11.96 -9.06 -9.12
CA LYS A 283 -11.65 -9.81 -10.35
C LYS A 283 -11.78 -8.94 -11.61
N LYS A 284 -12.85 -8.16 -11.73
CA LYS A 284 -13.09 -7.26 -12.87
C LYS A 284 -11.98 -6.21 -13.03
N VAL A 285 -11.59 -5.58 -11.93
CA VAL A 285 -10.53 -4.57 -11.92
C VAL A 285 -9.18 -5.19 -12.24
N TYR A 286 -8.85 -6.35 -11.65
CA TYR A 286 -7.63 -7.08 -11.99
C TYR A 286 -7.58 -7.47 -13.47
N ASP A 287 -8.67 -8.04 -13.98
CA ASP A 287 -8.76 -8.48 -15.38
C ASP A 287 -8.70 -7.29 -16.35
N PHE A 288 -9.28 -6.15 -16.01
CA PHE A 288 -9.15 -4.93 -16.80
C PHE A 288 -7.68 -4.50 -16.88
N GLN A 289 -7.01 -4.31 -15.75
CA GLN A 289 -5.62 -3.89 -15.67
C GLN A 289 -4.71 -4.86 -16.47
N ARG A 290 -4.84 -6.16 -16.20
CA ARG A 290 -4.08 -7.21 -16.86
C ARG A 290 -4.27 -7.23 -18.38
N ASN A 291 -5.50 -7.18 -18.84
CA ASN A 291 -5.81 -7.32 -20.27
C ASN A 291 -5.53 -6.05 -21.07
N LYS A 292 -5.56 -4.88 -20.43
CA LYS A 292 -5.45 -3.60 -21.13
C LYS A 292 -4.07 -2.97 -21.01
N LEU A 293 -3.36 -3.17 -19.89
CA LEU A 293 -2.14 -2.43 -19.58
C LEU A 293 -0.89 -3.32 -19.43
N LEU A 294 -1.00 -4.65 -19.39
CA LEU A 294 0.15 -5.54 -19.39
C LEU A 294 0.92 -5.44 -20.71
N ARG A 295 2.23 -5.19 -20.62
CA ARG A 295 3.16 -5.08 -21.74
C ARG A 295 3.75 -6.43 -22.10
N GLN A 296 4.39 -6.50 -23.27
CA GLN A 296 5.09 -7.71 -23.73
C GLN A 296 6.34 -8.05 -22.91
N ASP A 297 6.96 -7.04 -22.26
CA ASP A 297 8.11 -7.24 -21.38
C ASP A 297 7.71 -7.63 -19.95
N GLY A 298 6.41 -7.81 -19.69
CA GLY A 298 5.86 -8.37 -18.46
C GLY A 298 5.59 -7.35 -17.35
N VAL A 299 5.76 -6.05 -17.59
CA VAL A 299 5.37 -4.97 -16.66
C VAL A 299 4.15 -4.21 -17.21
N TYR A 300 3.63 -3.25 -16.47
CA TYR A 300 2.39 -2.54 -16.81
C TYR A 300 2.66 -1.13 -17.32
N ASP A 301 1.99 -0.74 -18.42
CA ASP A 301 1.90 0.64 -18.89
C ASP A 301 1.14 1.51 -17.87
N ASP A 302 1.34 2.84 -17.96
CA ASP A 302 0.72 3.77 -17.03
C ASP A 302 -0.79 3.94 -17.27
N MET A 303 -1.23 4.12 -18.53
CA MET A 303 -2.61 4.47 -18.79
C MET A 303 -3.12 4.12 -20.19
N LEU A 304 -4.44 4.22 -20.35
CA LEU A 304 -5.14 4.33 -21.64
C LEU A 304 -5.65 5.77 -21.80
N GLY A 305 -5.42 6.36 -22.99
CA GLY A 305 -6.03 7.62 -23.41
C GLY A 305 -5.17 8.87 -23.24
N GLY A 306 -4.07 8.81 -22.46
CA GLY A 306 -3.17 9.95 -22.23
C GLY A 306 -3.59 10.88 -21.06
N ASP A 307 -2.75 11.87 -20.75
CA ASP A 307 -2.86 12.73 -19.56
C ASP A 307 -3.91 13.84 -19.71
N ASP A 308 -4.08 14.39 -20.90
CA ASP A 308 -4.85 15.59 -21.17
C ASP A 308 -6.33 15.32 -21.48
N THR A 309 -6.92 14.33 -20.81
CA THR A 309 -8.32 13.93 -21.01
C THR A 309 -9.32 14.59 -20.07
N TYR A 310 -8.86 15.55 -19.27
CA TYR A 310 -9.76 16.34 -18.41
C TYR A 310 -10.77 17.15 -19.23
N GLY A 311 -12.01 17.19 -18.76
CA GLY A 311 -13.10 17.93 -19.41
C GLY A 311 -13.67 17.29 -20.69
N GLN A 312 -13.17 16.12 -21.10
CA GLN A 312 -13.67 15.38 -22.28
C GLN A 312 -14.83 14.43 -21.96
N VAL A 313 -15.35 14.45 -20.74
CA VAL A 313 -16.46 13.59 -20.30
C VAL A 313 -17.72 13.95 -21.07
N VAL A 314 -18.35 12.94 -21.65
CA VAL A 314 -19.59 13.06 -22.43
C VAL A 314 -20.73 12.42 -21.64
N TYR A 315 -21.91 13.04 -21.76
CA TYR A 315 -23.13 12.56 -21.12
C TYR A 315 -24.18 12.22 -22.17
N GLU A 316 -25.10 11.33 -21.80
CA GLU A 316 -26.27 10.97 -22.61
C GLU A 316 -27.53 11.04 -21.75
N GLU A 317 -28.66 11.36 -22.38
CA GLU A 317 -29.97 11.33 -21.72
C GLU A 317 -30.65 9.99 -21.97
N VAL A 318 -31.08 9.32 -20.91
CA VAL A 318 -31.84 8.08 -20.96
C VAL A 318 -33.04 8.20 -20.04
N GLY A 319 -34.25 8.14 -20.62
CA GLY A 319 -35.49 8.26 -19.86
C GLY A 319 -35.64 9.58 -19.09
N GLY A 320 -35.14 10.68 -19.63
CA GLY A 320 -35.20 12.02 -18.99
C GLY A 320 -34.14 12.27 -17.92
N THR A 321 -33.15 11.36 -17.77
CA THR A 321 -32.04 11.49 -16.80
C THR A 321 -30.71 11.45 -17.51
N MET A 322 -29.81 12.37 -17.11
CA MET A 322 -28.46 12.42 -17.64
C MET A 322 -27.55 11.37 -16.97
N TYR A 323 -26.77 10.67 -17.77
CA TYR A 323 -25.78 9.70 -17.34
C TYR A 323 -24.47 9.89 -18.08
N ARG A 324 -23.36 9.52 -17.45
CA ARG A 324 -22.04 9.46 -18.10
C ARG A 324 -22.05 8.42 -19.22
N ARG A 325 -21.46 8.78 -20.36
CA ARG A 325 -21.32 7.91 -21.52
C ARG A 325 -19.91 7.34 -21.60
N HIS A 326 -19.76 6.17 -22.23
CA HIS A 326 -18.46 5.59 -22.59
C HIS A 326 -17.68 6.49 -23.55
N THR A 327 -16.36 6.52 -23.37
CA THR A 327 -15.41 7.11 -24.31
C THR A 327 -14.42 6.05 -24.78
N ASN A 328 -14.31 5.85 -26.10
CA ASN A 328 -13.34 4.90 -26.67
C ASN A 328 -11.92 5.39 -26.47
N LEU A 329 -11.10 4.56 -25.85
CA LEU A 329 -9.68 4.80 -25.61
C LEU A 329 -8.87 3.68 -26.27
N SER A 330 -8.08 3.99 -27.29
CA SER A 330 -7.32 2.99 -28.04
C SER A 330 -5.83 2.96 -27.70
N SER A 331 -5.29 4.06 -27.22
CA SER A 331 -3.85 4.21 -26.99
C SER A 331 -3.47 3.77 -25.58
N ARG A 332 -2.43 2.93 -25.47
CA ARG A 332 -1.67 2.73 -24.24
C ARG A 332 -0.53 3.71 -24.21
N VAL A 333 -0.25 4.29 -23.03
CA VAL A 333 0.78 5.29 -22.80
C VAL A 333 1.61 4.88 -21.58
N GLY A 334 2.96 4.90 -21.74
CA GLY A 334 3.92 4.73 -20.65
C GLY A 334 4.44 6.06 -20.13
N PRO A 335 5.44 6.09 -19.25
CA PRO A 335 6.31 4.97 -18.89
C PRO A 335 5.65 3.95 -17.96
N ALA A 336 6.26 2.77 -17.85
CA ALA A 336 5.91 1.84 -16.80
C ALA A 336 6.50 2.35 -15.48
N TYR A 337 5.66 2.67 -14.51
CA TYR A 337 6.09 2.98 -13.15
C TYR A 337 6.11 1.72 -12.29
N SER A 338 7.02 1.68 -11.31
CA SER A 338 7.22 0.48 -10.47
C SER A 338 5.98 0.12 -9.64
N TYR A 339 5.21 1.12 -9.17
CA TYR A 339 3.97 0.87 -8.43
C TYR A 339 2.90 0.14 -9.24
N ASN A 340 2.85 0.31 -10.57
CA ASN A 340 1.90 -0.39 -11.44
C ASN A 340 2.07 -1.91 -11.32
N SER A 341 3.33 -2.37 -11.31
CA SER A 341 3.67 -3.78 -11.09
C SER A 341 3.49 -4.20 -9.62
N GLY A 342 3.88 -3.36 -8.68
CA GLY A 342 3.75 -3.62 -7.24
C GLY A 342 2.31 -3.87 -6.82
N THR A 343 1.36 -3.05 -7.27
CA THR A 343 -0.06 -3.22 -6.96
C THR A 343 -0.66 -4.49 -7.57
N MET A 344 -0.19 -4.87 -8.76
CA MET A 344 -0.65 -6.10 -9.41
C MET A 344 -0.03 -7.37 -8.80
N LEU A 345 1.18 -7.29 -8.23
CA LEU A 345 1.75 -8.36 -7.39
C LEU A 345 0.88 -8.59 -6.14
N SER A 346 0.58 -7.52 -5.39
CA SER A 346 -0.30 -7.59 -4.21
C SER A 346 -1.69 -8.11 -4.59
N GLY A 347 -2.29 -7.58 -5.66
CA GLY A 347 -3.60 -8.00 -6.14
C GLY A 347 -3.66 -9.47 -6.58
N ALA A 348 -2.62 -9.96 -7.26
CA ALA A 348 -2.51 -11.36 -7.66
C ALA A 348 -2.35 -12.29 -6.45
N ALA A 349 -1.52 -11.90 -5.47
CA ALA A 349 -1.32 -12.64 -4.23
C ALA A 349 -2.63 -12.77 -3.44
N ASP A 350 -3.35 -11.68 -3.26
CA ASP A 350 -4.62 -11.63 -2.55
C ASP A 350 -5.71 -12.43 -3.27
N LEU A 351 -5.85 -12.28 -4.58
CA LEU A 351 -6.81 -13.06 -5.37
C LEU A 351 -6.46 -14.56 -5.34
N TYR A 352 -5.18 -14.92 -5.48
CA TYR A 352 -4.78 -16.33 -5.37
C TYR A 352 -5.09 -16.89 -3.99
N ARG A 353 -4.87 -16.13 -2.94
CA ARG A 353 -5.15 -16.53 -1.55
C ARG A 353 -6.63 -16.92 -1.35
N VAL A 354 -7.56 -16.16 -1.92
CA VAL A 354 -9.00 -16.35 -1.69
C VAL A 354 -9.70 -17.21 -2.76
N VAL A 355 -9.24 -17.16 -4.02
CA VAL A 355 -9.90 -17.87 -5.15
C VAL A 355 -9.24 -19.20 -5.49
N ARG A 356 -7.92 -19.32 -5.29
CA ARG A 356 -7.10 -20.50 -5.65
C ARG A 356 -7.06 -20.82 -7.15
N ASP A 357 -7.31 -19.82 -8.00
CA ASP A 357 -7.11 -19.95 -9.45
C ASP A 357 -5.61 -19.81 -9.79
N SER A 358 -5.04 -20.84 -10.42
CA SER A 358 -3.62 -20.91 -10.80
C SER A 358 -3.18 -19.80 -11.75
N ARG A 359 -4.10 -19.13 -12.43
CA ARG A 359 -3.81 -17.97 -13.29
C ARG A 359 -3.17 -16.84 -12.47
N TYR A 360 -3.73 -16.53 -11.28
CA TYR A 360 -3.17 -15.47 -10.43
C TYR A 360 -1.76 -15.81 -9.92
N LEU A 361 -1.52 -17.09 -9.59
CA LEU A 361 -0.19 -17.56 -9.21
C LEU A 361 0.81 -17.43 -10.37
N SER A 362 0.43 -17.86 -11.57
CA SER A 362 1.28 -17.74 -12.74
C SER A 362 1.58 -16.29 -13.11
N ASP A 363 0.58 -15.41 -13.05
CA ASP A 363 0.74 -13.97 -13.28
C ASP A 363 1.71 -13.35 -12.26
N LEU A 364 1.57 -13.70 -10.97
CA LEU A 364 2.44 -13.26 -9.89
C LEU A 364 3.89 -13.67 -10.13
N GLN A 365 4.16 -14.97 -10.39
CA GLN A 365 5.51 -15.49 -10.58
C GLN A 365 6.21 -14.86 -11.80
N ASN A 366 5.48 -14.69 -12.90
CA ASN A 366 6.00 -13.99 -14.08
C ASN A 366 6.34 -12.52 -13.76
N LEU A 367 5.46 -11.84 -13.00
CA LEU A 367 5.62 -10.43 -12.67
C LEU A 367 6.76 -10.18 -11.68
N VAL A 368 7.00 -11.07 -10.69
CA VAL A 368 8.18 -10.98 -9.80
C VAL A 368 9.46 -10.88 -10.62
N SER A 369 9.66 -11.81 -11.56
CA SER A 369 10.85 -11.84 -12.39
C SER A 369 10.94 -10.66 -13.37
N ALA A 370 9.83 -10.33 -14.03
CA ALA A 370 9.79 -9.27 -15.04
C ALA A 370 10.02 -7.89 -14.44
N SER A 371 9.36 -7.58 -13.30
CA SER A 371 9.49 -6.27 -12.66
C SER A 371 10.88 -6.04 -12.06
N PHE A 372 11.48 -7.03 -11.43
CA PHE A 372 12.85 -6.90 -10.93
C PHE A 372 13.83 -6.66 -12.07
N LYS A 373 13.75 -7.44 -13.14
CA LYS A 373 14.59 -7.24 -14.32
C LYS A 373 14.41 -5.86 -14.97
N TYR A 374 13.20 -5.32 -14.92
CA TYR A 374 12.89 -4.04 -15.56
C TYR A 374 13.33 -2.85 -14.72
N PHE A 375 13.02 -2.83 -13.42
CA PHE A 375 13.20 -1.66 -12.55
C PHE A 375 14.53 -1.65 -11.82
N ALA A 376 15.10 -2.81 -11.43
CA ALA A 376 16.37 -2.90 -10.73
C ALA A 376 17.54 -2.98 -11.72
N LYS A 377 18.55 -2.14 -11.52
CA LYS A 377 19.78 -2.16 -12.33
C LYS A 377 20.98 -2.30 -11.41
N LEU A 378 21.87 -3.25 -11.70
CA LEU A 378 23.13 -3.36 -10.95
C LEU A 378 23.87 -2.02 -10.99
N ASP A 379 24.19 -1.50 -9.81
CA ASP A 379 24.94 -0.25 -9.69
C ASP A 379 26.39 -0.47 -10.13
N LYS A 380 26.89 0.42 -11.00
CA LYS A 380 28.25 0.29 -11.59
C LYS A 380 29.34 0.73 -10.63
N GLU A 381 29.03 1.63 -9.71
CA GLU A 381 29.99 2.22 -8.77
C GLU A 381 29.95 1.52 -7.41
N LYS A 382 28.86 0.82 -7.10
CA LYS A 382 28.63 0.11 -5.84
C LYS A 382 28.31 -1.37 -6.12
N PRO A 383 29.33 -2.18 -6.37
CA PRO A 383 29.14 -3.60 -6.69
C PRO A 383 28.29 -4.33 -5.67
N GLY A 384 27.30 -5.07 -6.13
CA GLY A 384 26.36 -5.82 -5.29
C GLY A 384 25.07 -5.09 -4.97
N LEU A 385 25.02 -3.76 -5.14
CA LEU A 385 23.79 -2.99 -4.97
C LEU A 385 23.00 -2.84 -6.27
N TYR A 386 21.69 -2.63 -6.15
CA TYR A 386 20.81 -2.34 -7.27
C TYR A 386 20.30 -0.91 -7.19
N SER A 387 20.45 -0.15 -8.26
CA SER A 387 19.85 1.18 -8.38
C SER A 387 18.46 1.10 -8.99
N TYR A 388 17.56 1.90 -8.46
CA TYR A 388 16.20 2.14 -8.96
C TYR A 388 16.09 3.60 -9.42
N ASP A 389 15.16 3.87 -10.35
CA ASP A 389 14.85 5.26 -10.69
C ASP A 389 14.23 5.96 -9.46
N VAL A 390 14.75 7.15 -9.14
CA VAL A 390 14.30 7.98 -8.02
C VAL A 390 13.79 9.36 -8.48
N THR A 391 13.60 9.54 -9.80
CA THR A 391 13.07 10.79 -10.36
C THR A 391 11.58 10.94 -10.04
N GLY A 392 11.12 12.19 -9.92
CA GLY A 392 9.72 12.46 -9.57
C GLY A 392 9.32 11.81 -8.25
N PHE A 393 8.29 10.98 -8.26
CA PHE A 393 7.74 10.29 -7.10
C PHE A 393 8.21 8.82 -6.98
N ASN A 394 9.21 8.42 -7.77
CA ASN A 394 9.60 7.02 -7.88
C ASN A 394 10.10 6.41 -6.57
N ASN A 395 10.59 7.19 -5.59
CA ASN A 395 10.91 6.62 -4.27
C ASN A 395 9.67 5.98 -3.62
N TRP A 396 8.54 6.65 -3.62
CA TRP A 396 7.31 6.08 -3.09
C TRP A 396 6.79 4.93 -3.98
N PHE A 397 6.91 5.08 -5.32
CA PHE A 397 6.53 4.01 -6.27
C PHE A 397 7.34 2.73 -6.04
N ASN A 398 8.62 2.87 -5.74
CA ASN A 398 9.50 1.74 -5.42
C ASN A 398 9.10 1.06 -4.11
N GLY A 399 8.69 1.82 -3.08
CA GLY A 399 8.12 1.27 -1.85
C GLY A 399 6.87 0.43 -2.10
N VAL A 400 5.99 0.86 -3.02
CA VAL A 400 4.83 0.06 -3.45
C VAL A 400 5.25 -1.22 -4.16
N LEU A 401 6.30 -1.17 -5.00
CA LEU A 401 6.86 -2.37 -5.64
C LEU A 401 7.44 -3.34 -4.60
N MET A 402 8.21 -2.85 -3.63
CA MET A 402 8.75 -3.66 -2.55
C MET A 402 7.64 -4.37 -1.76
N ARG A 403 6.57 -3.64 -1.42
CA ARG A 403 5.38 -4.23 -0.78
C ARG A 403 4.77 -5.36 -1.64
N GLY A 404 4.70 -5.17 -2.95
CA GLY A 404 4.25 -6.21 -3.88
C GLY A 404 5.11 -7.47 -3.83
N TYR A 405 6.44 -7.34 -3.73
CA TYR A 405 7.33 -8.48 -3.54
C TYR A 405 7.12 -9.18 -2.21
N LEU A 406 6.87 -8.41 -1.15
CA LEU A 406 6.59 -8.96 0.18
C LEU A 406 5.30 -9.78 0.19
N ASP A 407 4.25 -9.29 -0.47
CA ASP A 407 2.97 -9.99 -0.60
C ASP A 407 3.10 -11.23 -1.52
N ALA A 408 4.02 -11.20 -2.47
CA ALA A 408 4.29 -12.31 -3.39
C ALA A 408 5.15 -13.42 -2.76
N TYR A 409 6.03 -13.10 -1.81
CA TYR A 409 7.03 -14.03 -1.25
C TYR A 409 6.46 -15.37 -0.77
N PRO A 410 5.30 -15.45 -0.08
CA PRO A 410 4.71 -16.74 0.32
C PRO A 410 4.37 -17.68 -0.84
N TYR A 411 4.33 -17.18 -2.06
CA TYR A 411 3.96 -17.90 -3.28
C TYR A 411 5.09 -18.01 -4.30
N ASP A 412 6.12 -17.17 -4.17
CA ASP A 412 7.31 -17.18 -5.01
C ASP A 412 8.53 -16.67 -4.24
N MET A 413 9.37 -17.57 -3.77
CA MET A 413 10.60 -17.24 -3.04
C MET A 413 11.61 -16.45 -3.88
N ASN A 414 11.47 -16.35 -5.21
CA ASN A 414 12.30 -15.48 -6.02
C ASN A 414 12.11 -13.99 -5.68
N ALA A 415 11.06 -13.63 -4.93
CA ALA A 415 10.86 -12.29 -4.38
C ALA A 415 11.89 -11.93 -3.27
N GLU A 416 12.66 -12.87 -2.73
CA GLU A 416 13.70 -12.62 -1.72
C GLU A 416 14.80 -11.69 -2.24
N THR A 417 15.34 -11.96 -3.43
CA THR A 417 16.40 -11.11 -4.03
C THR A 417 15.96 -9.66 -4.23
N PRO A 418 14.77 -9.36 -4.80
CA PRO A 418 14.22 -8.02 -4.79
C PRO A 418 14.14 -7.40 -3.38
N LEU A 419 13.57 -8.10 -2.41
CA LEU A 419 13.44 -7.59 -1.04
C LEU A 419 14.80 -7.27 -0.42
N GLN A 420 15.80 -8.16 -0.58
CA GLN A 420 17.15 -7.92 -0.10
C GLN A 420 17.78 -6.69 -0.76
N SER A 421 17.51 -6.43 -2.06
CA SER A 421 18.04 -5.24 -2.74
C SER A 421 17.54 -3.92 -2.14
N PHE A 422 16.30 -3.89 -1.63
CA PHE A 422 15.76 -2.73 -0.90
C PHE A 422 16.42 -2.59 0.47
N GLN A 423 16.57 -3.70 1.21
CA GLN A 423 17.28 -3.71 2.50
C GLN A 423 18.70 -3.15 2.34
N ASP A 424 19.45 -3.65 1.35
CA ASP A 424 20.83 -3.25 1.11
C ASP A 424 20.96 -1.74 0.80
N ASN A 425 20.02 -1.19 0.02
CA ASN A 425 20.00 0.24 -0.31
C ASN A 425 19.69 1.11 0.91
N LEU A 426 18.71 0.70 1.71
CA LEU A 426 18.32 1.39 2.94
C LEU A 426 19.49 1.37 3.95
N ASP A 427 20.12 0.21 4.15
CA ASP A 427 21.25 0.05 5.08
C ASP A 427 22.48 0.84 4.61
N TYR A 428 22.78 0.80 3.32
CA TYR A 428 23.84 1.62 2.75
C TYR A 428 23.62 3.11 3.03
N SER A 429 22.41 3.60 2.80
CA SER A 429 22.08 5.01 3.03
C SER A 429 22.09 5.37 4.51
N TRP A 430 21.58 4.47 5.36
CA TRP A 430 21.63 4.65 6.81
C TRP A 430 23.06 4.81 7.32
N GLU A 431 23.97 3.95 6.91
CA GLU A 431 25.35 3.96 7.33
C GLU A 431 26.17 5.12 6.75
N LYS A 432 25.89 5.52 5.52
CA LYS A 432 26.74 6.48 4.78
C LYS A 432 26.17 7.87 4.70
N HIS A 433 24.86 8.03 4.75
CA HIS A 433 24.19 9.26 4.36
C HIS A 433 23.19 9.79 5.39
N MET A 434 22.91 9.07 6.48
CA MET A 434 22.01 9.54 7.54
C MET A 434 22.48 10.89 8.08
N TYR A 435 21.59 11.88 8.14
CA TYR A 435 21.86 13.18 8.70
C TYR A 435 20.59 13.72 9.39
N GLU A 436 20.69 14.09 10.69
CA GLU A 436 19.57 14.59 11.51
C GLU A 436 18.31 13.69 11.41
N SER A 437 18.49 12.38 11.52
CA SER A 437 17.46 11.35 11.37
C SER A 437 16.68 11.44 10.05
N MET A 438 17.34 11.89 8.98
CA MET A 438 16.79 12.00 7.64
C MET A 438 17.68 11.27 6.62
N LEU A 439 17.06 10.62 5.65
CA LEU A 439 17.72 10.02 4.51
C LEU A 439 17.62 10.93 3.27
N PRO A 440 18.61 10.90 2.37
CA PRO A 440 18.56 11.66 1.13
C PRO A 440 17.56 11.04 0.14
N THR A 441 17.07 11.86 -0.80
CA THR A 441 16.18 11.39 -1.88
C THR A 441 16.81 10.24 -2.68
N ASN A 442 18.12 10.28 -2.94
CA ASN A 442 18.84 9.18 -3.57
C ASN A 442 19.68 8.44 -2.53
N LEU A 443 19.22 7.23 -2.16
CA LEU A 443 19.85 6.41 -1.12
C LEU A 443 21.29 6.03 -1.44
N LEU A 444 21.65 5.88 -2.72
CA LEU A 444 22.98 5.46 -3.14
C LEU A 444 23.94 6.63 -3.40
N LEU A 445 23.44 7.76 -3.87
CA LEU A 445 24.27 8.94 -4.15
C LEU A 445 24.44 9.85 -2.94
N GLY A 446 23.50 9.83 -2.00
CA GLY A 446 23.56 10.65 -0.80
C GLY A 446 23.21 12.13 -1.06
N TRP A 447 23.70 12.98 -0.16
CA TRP A 447 23.44 14.42 -0.18
C TRP A 447 24.33 15.16 -1.19
N GLY A 448 23.76 16.09 -1.93
CA GLY A 448 24.52 16.98 -2.81
C GLY A 448 25.44 17.94 -2.06
N SER A 449 26.37 18.59 -2.76
CA SER A 449 27.34 19.51 -2.17
C SER A 449 26.73 20.83 -1.68
N ASP A 450 25.69 21.32 -2.36
CA ASP A 450 24.96 22.54 -1.96
C ASP A 450 23.90 22.21 -0.92
N ARG A 451 24.24 22.44 0.34
CA ARG A 451 23.38 22.11 1.49
C ARG A 451 22.08 22.93 1.52
N THR A 452 22.04 24.09 0.93
CA THR A 452 20.84 24.94 0.89
C THR A 452 19.77 24.40 -0.07
N LYS A 453 20.13 23.48 -0.95
CA LYS A 453 19.25 22.86 -1.94
C LYS A 453 18.86 21.40 -1.60
N GLN A 454 19.20 20.93 -0.40
CA GLN A 454 18.88 19.56 0.01
C GLN A 454 17.47 19.46 0.60
N ASN A 455 16.48 19.89 -0.17
CA ASN A 455 15.07 19.72 0.21
C ASN A 455 14.63 18.29 -0.07
N VAL A 456 14.14 17.60 0.97
CA VAL A 456 13.58 16.27 0.86
C VAL A 456 12.05 16.36 0.90
N GLU A 457 11.39 15.66 0.01
CA GLU A 457 9.93 15.54 0.03
C GLU A 457 9.52 14.61 1.17
N GLY A 458 8.59 15.05 2.03
CA GLY A 458 8.20 14.30 3.23
C GLY A 458 7.70 12.89 2.90
N MET A 459 6.96 12.74 1.81
CA MET A 459 6.49 11.46 1.29
C MET A 459 7.62 10.41 1.16
N PHE A 460 8.85 10.81 0.82
CA PHE A 460 9.95 9.87 0.63
C PHE A 460 10.47 9.34 1.97
N ILE A 461 10.53 10.19 2.99
CA ILE A 461 10.95 9.75 4.33
C ILE A 461 9.93 8.76 4.90
N PHE A 462 8.64 9.03 4.72
CA PHE A 462 7.59 8.09 5.13
C PHE A 462 7.60 6.80 4.31
N ALA A 463 7.94 6.86 3.01
CA ALA A 463 8.14 5.66 2.19
C ALA A 463 9.30 4.80 2.73
N PHE A 464 10.47 5.38 3.01
CA PHE A 464 11.61 4.66 3.58
C PHE A 464 11.28 4.08 4.97
N ALA A 465 10.52 4.81 5.78
CA ALA A 465 10.05 4.30 7.06
C ALA A 465 9.09 3.10 6.90
N ALA A 466 8.16 3.17 5.95
CA ALA A 466 7.27 2.07 5.63
C ALA A 466 8.03 0.85 5.10
N GLU A 467 9.05 1.05 4.27
CA GLU A 467 9.95 -0.01 3.78
C GLU A 467 10.68 -0.71 4.94
N TYR A 468 11.31 0.05 5.85
CA TYR A 468 11.95 -0.52 7.03
C TYR A 468 10.98 -1.31 7.90
N ALA A 469 9.78 -0.79 8.17
CA ALA A 469 8.77 -1.50 8.96
C ALA A 469 8.28 -2.79 8.26
N ALA A 470 8.11 -2.74 6.93
CA ALA A 470 7.73 -3.91 6.14
C ALA A 470 8.84 -4.98 6.13
N LEU A 471 10.11 -4.57 6.03
CA LEU A 471 11.27 -5.47 6.15
C LEU A 471 11.43 -6.02 7.57
N ALA A 472 11.14 -5.22 8.62
CA ALA A 472 11.09 -5.72 10.00
C ALA A 472 10.07 -6.85 10.15
N ARG A 473 8.87 -6.67 9.58
CA ARG A 473 7.85 -7.72 9.55
C ARG A 473 8.34 -8.95 8.79
N PHE A 474 8.91 -8.78 7.60
CA PHE A 474 9.44 -9.86 6.79
C PHE A 474 10.48 -10.69 7.56
N LYS A 475 11.48 -10.03 8.17
CA LYS A 475 12.52 -10.70 9.00
C LYS A 475 11.97 -11.31 10.29
N THR A 476 10.75 -10.97 10.69
CA THR A 476 10.08 -11.56 11.85
C THR A 476 9.28 -12.81 11.46
N GLU A 477 8.67 -12.81 10.27
CA GLU A 477 7.80 -13.89 9.78
C GLU A 477 8.59 -15.04 9.11
N TYR A 478 9.75 -14.73 8.48
CA TYR A 478 10.55 -15.63 7.66
C TYR A 478 12.02 -15.67 8.08
#